data_8aaa76d3e4eac0ca7d947062b427869a
#
_entry.id   8aaa76d3e4eac0ca7d947062b427869a
#
_cell.length_a   1.000
_cell.length_b   1.000
_cell.length_c   1.000
_cell.angle_alpha   90.00
_cell.angle_beta   90.00
_cell.angle_gamma   90.00
#
_symmetry.space_group_name_H-M   'P 1'
#
loop_
_entity.id
_entity.type
_entity.pdbx_description
1 polymer ?
#
loop_
_entity_poly.entity_id
_entity_poly.type
_entity_poly.pdbx_seq_one_letter_code
_entity_poly.pdbx_strand_id
1 'polypeptide(L)'
;MIDLSLALFIAVETCPEPPYYPIVAAWTLPDGSIKSSLILADDSWPPHLCYSDHISDETVTALGHSVKDVLFEMNDDLDASHVVGHGDFSPAEGLEHLVDALDIELAFEISTKQEDIKELLGDDWRDELQDLAHETGLDLLQAEDQVRLMQLCWARRSDIL
;
A
#
# COMPACT_ATOMS: atom_id res chain seq x y z
N MET A 1 -21.80 21.63 5.33
CA MET A 1 -20.37 21.52 5.68
C MET A 1 -19.72 20.50 4.74
N ILE A 2 -18.63 20.89 4.12
CA ILE A 2 -17.89 19.98 3.26
C ILE A 2 -17.09 19.03 4.16
N ASP A 3 -17.28 17.75 3.97
CA ASP A 3 -16.46 16.76 4.64
C ASP A 3 -15.07 16.77 4.00
N LEU A 4 -14.08 17.26 4.73
CA LEU A 4 -12.71 17.34 4.26
C LEU A 4 -11.88 16.10 4.64
N SER A 5 -12.56 15.02 5.06
CA SER A 5 -11.84 13.78 5.35
C SER A 5 -11.13 13.30 4.08
N LEU A 6 -9.84 13.01 4.22
CA LEU A 6 -9.04 12.52 3.11
C LEU A 6 -9.37 11.05 2.85
N ALA A 7 -9.41 10.69 1.56
CA ALA A 7 -9.43 9.28 1.20
C ALA A 7 -8.08 8.66 1.61
N LEU A 8 -8.13 7.48 2.20
CA LEU A 8 -6.96 6.76 2.66
C LEU A 8 -6.63 5.64 1.68
N PHE A 9 -5.37 5.56 1.29
CA PHE A 9 -4.89 4.58 0.33
C PHE A 9 -3.78 3.72 0.92
N ILE A 10 -3.64 2.51 0.40
CA ILE A 10 -2.62 1.57 0.82
C ILE A 10 -2.05 0.84 -0.40
N ALA A 11 -0.77 0.52 -0.35
CA ALA A 11 -0.11 -0.30 -1.35
C ALA A 11 0.89 -1.23 -0.67
N VAL A 12 1.09 -2.40 -1.25
CA VAL A 12 2.06 -3.37 -0.79
C VAL A 12 2.84 -3.88 -1.99
N GLU A 13 4.16 -3.75 -1.93
CA GLU A 13 5.04 -4.36 -2.92
C GLU A 13 5.43 -5.73 -2.42
N THR A 14 5.23 -6.76 -3.24
CA THR A 14 5.45 -8.15 -2.87
C THR A 14 6.53 -8.78 -3.73
N CYS A 15 7.02 -9.94 -3.29
CA CYS A 15 7.77 -10.85 -4.16
C CYS A 15 6.93 -11.11 -5.43
N PRO A 16 7.53 -11.11 -6.63
CA PRO A 16 6.78 -11.35 -7.86
C PRO A 16 6.27 -12.78 -8.03
N GLU A 17 6.71 -13.70 -7.19
CA GLU A 17 6.27 -15.10 -7.24
C GLU A 17 5.32 -15.45 -6.10
N PRO A 18 4.32 -16.35 -6.35
CA PRO A 18 3.45 -16.82 -5.27
C PRO A 18 4.26 -17.47 -4.14
N PRO A 19 3.85 -17.29 -2.89
CA PRO A 19 2.59 -16.70 -2.42
C PRO A 19 2.60 -15.18 -2.21
N TYR A 20 3.52 -14.43 -2.82
CA TYR A 20 3.56 -12.95 -2.81
C TYR A 20 3.82 -12.37 -1.41
N TYR A 21 4.92 -12.78 -0.79
CA TYR A 21 5.31 -12.23 0.51
C TYR A 21 5.58 -10.73 0.42
N PRO A 22 5.11 -9.94 1.39
CA PRO A 22 5.25 -8.48 1.33
C PRO A 22 6.68 -8.03 1.65
N ILE A 23 7.15 -7.03 0.91
CA ILE A 23 8.50 -6.48 1.05
C ILE A 23 8.45 -5.00 1.46
N VAL A 24 7.47 -4.27 0.94
CA VAL A 24 7.24 -2.86 1.29
C VAL A 24 5.75 -2.66 1.49
N ALA A 25 5.38 -1.92 2.52
CA ALA A 25 4.02 -1.42 2.69
C ALA A 25 4.05 0.10 2.75
N ALA A 26 3.07 0.74 2.13
CA ALA A 26 2.90 2.18 2.17
C ALA A 26 1.43 2.52 2.41
N TRP A 27 1.17 3.57 3.18
CA TRP A 27 -0.20 3.97 3.52
C TRP A 27 -0.28 5.46 3.78
N THR A 28 -1.47 6.04 3.57
CA THR A 28 -1.72 7.44 3.90
C THR A 28 -2.10 7.57 5.36
N LEU A 29 -1.66 8.66 5.99
CA LEU A 29 -2.08 9.05 7.33
C LEU A 29 -3.26 10.01 7.25
N PRO A 30 -4.04 10.16 8.33
CA PRO A 30 -5.18 11.09 8.33
C PRO A 30 -4.85 12.53 7.99
N ASP A 31 -3.60 12.95 8.16
CA ASP A 31 -3.14 14.31 7.79
C ASP A 31 -2.74 14.44 6.31
N GLY A 32 -2.83 13.36 5.55
CA GLY A 32 -2.49 13.34 4.12
C GLY A 32 -1.04 12.98 3.82
N SER A 33 -0.19 12.84 4.82
CA SER A 33 1.18 12.37 4.60
C SER A 33 1.20 10.88 4.29
N ILE A 34 2.29 10.42 3.70
CA ILE A 34 2.47 9.03 3.30
C ILE A 34 3.60 8.42 4.11
N LYS A 35 3.35 7.26 4.67
CA LYS A 35 4.34 6.48 5.40
C LYS A 35 4.63 5.21 4.60
N SER A 36 5.90 4.80 4.56
CA SER A 36 6.28 3.54 3.96
C SER A 36 7.30 2.81 4.84
N SER A 37 7.29 1.50 4.74
CA SER A 37 8.20 0.66 5.54
C SER A 37 8.66 -0.54 4.73
N LEU A 38 9.98 -0.79 4.76
CA LEU A 38 10.55 -2.05 4.31
C LEU A 38 10.28 -3.10 5.35
N ILE A 39 9.94 -4.31 4.92
CA ILE A 39 9.55 -5.41 5.79
C ILE A 39 10.63 -6.47 5.78
N LEU A 40 11.21 -6.75 6.96
CA LEU A 40 12.09 -7.89 7.13
C LEU A 40 11.28 -9.17 7.04
N ALA A 41 11.74 -10.14 6.25
CA ALA A 41 11.06 -11.42 6.10
C ALA A 41 10.92 -12.11 7.47
N ASP A 42 9.73 -12.66 7.72
CA ASP A 42 9.53 -13.51 8.88
C ASP A 42 10.37 -14.79 8.75
N ASP A 43 10.87 -15.31 9.86
CA ASP A 43 11.71 -16.51 9.85
C ASP A 43 10.99 -17.73 9.26
N SER A 44 9.66 -17.75 9.31
CA SER A 44 8.85 -18.83 8.75
C SER A 44 8.71 -18.77 7.23
N TRP A 45 9.07 -17.65 6.59
CA TRP A 45 8.94 -17.49 5.15
C TRP A 45 10.17 -18.05 4.43
N PRO A 46 10.00 -18.77 3.29
CA PRO A 46 11.14 -19.26 2.52
C PRO A 46 11.97 -18.09 1.97
N PRO A 47 13.30 -18.03 2.25
CA PRO A 47 14.11 -16.89 1.83
C PRO A 47 14.11 -16.62 0.32
N HIS A 48 14.01 -17.68 -0.50
CA HIS A 48 14.02 -17.55 -1.95
C HIS A 48 12.74 -16.91 -2.51
N LEU A 49 11.71 -16.73 -1.67
CA LEU A 49 10.45 -16.07 -2.03
C LEU A 49 10.29 -14.69 -1.38
N CYS A 50 11.35 -14.16 -0.76
CA CYS A 50 11.32 -12.89 -0.04
C CYS A 50 12.27 -11.88 -0.70
N TYR A 51 12.05 -11.58 -1.98
CA TYR A 51 12.89 -10.65 -2.74
C TYR A 51 12.06 -9.69 -3.59
N SER A 52 12.67 -8.58 -3.95
CA SER A 52 12.11 -7.60 -4.86
C SER A 52 13.10 -7.33 -5.99
N ASP A 53 12.57 -7.07 -7.19
CA ASP A 53 13.38 -6.71 -8.34
C ASP A 53 14.02 -5.31 -8.20
N HIS A 54 13.49 -4.48 -7.30
CA HIS A 54 13.89 -3.08 -7.15
C HIS A 54 14.71 -2.81 -5.89
N ILE A 55 14.72 -3.74 -4.93
CA ILE A 55 15.29 -3.51 -3.60
C ILE A 55 16.24 -4.67 -3.29
N SER A 56 17.49 -4.34 -2.98
CA SER A 56 18.49 -5.36 -2.66
C SER A 56 18.22 -5.97 -1.28
N ASP A 57 18.65 -7.23 -1.11
CA ASP A 57 18.58 -7.91 0.17
C ASP A 57 19.34 -7.16 1.26
N GLU A 58 20.45 -6.53 0.89
CA GLU A 58 21.24 -5.72 1.82
C GLU A 58 20.45 -4.53 2.34
N THR A 59 19.70 -3.85 1.46
CA THR A 59 18.87 -2.72 1.85
C THR A 59 17.76 -3.16 2.79
N VAL A 60 17.07 -4.26 2.47
CA VAL A 60 16.02 -4.79 3.34
C VAL A 60 16.59 -5.17 4.71
N THR A 61 17.73 -5.84 4.74
CA THR A 61 18.37 -6.25 5.99
C THR A 61 18.79 -5.05 6.84
N ALA A 62 19.30 -3.99 6.20
CA ALA A 62 19.80 -2.82 6.91
C ALA A 62 18.69 -1.89 7.40
N LEU A 63 17.61 -1.73 6.61
CA LEU A 63 16.58 -0.71 6.82
C LEU A 63 15.19 -1.28 7.10
N GLY A 64 15.01 -2.58 6.96
CA GLY A 64 13.71 -3.22 7.14
C GLY A 64 13.30 -3.29 8.60
N HIS A 65 11.99 -3.27 8.82
CA HIS A 65 11.39 -3.42 10.14
C HIS A 65 10.73 -4.80 10.24
N SER A 66 10.69 -5.34 11.45
CA SER A 66 10.07 -6.65 11.67
C SER A 66 8.59 -6.64 11.26
N VAL A 67 8.07 -7.81 10.91
CA VAL A 67 6.64 -8.00 10.62
C VAL A 67 5.78 -7.43 11.75
N LYS A 68 6.17 -7.68 12.99
CA LYS A 68 5.46 -7.20 14.17
C LYS A 68 5.41 -5.66 14.22
N ASP A 69 6.56 -5.01 14.03
CA ASP A 69 6.64 -3.55 14.10
C ASP A 69 5.81 -2.90 13.00
N VAL A 70 5.87 -3.44 11.78
CA VAL A 70 5.09 -2.91 10.66
C VAL A 70 3.59 -3.06 10.90
N LEU A 71 3.15 -4.25 11.31
CA LEU A 71 1.73 -4.49 11.54
C LEU A 71 1.18 -3.63 12.68
N PHE A 72 1.91 -3.51 13.78
CA PHE A 72 1.47 -2.67 14.90
C PHE A 72 1.40 -1.20 14.54
N GLU A 73 2.38 -0.69 13.80
CA GLU A 73 2.39 0.68 13.34
C GLU A 73 1.22 0.97 12.40
N MET A 74 0.98 0.07 11.46
CA MET A 74 -0.12 0.21 10.50
C MET A 74 -1.47 0.15 11.19
N ASN A 75 -1.67 -0.78 12.12
CA ASN A 75 -2.90 -0.89 12.90
C ASN A 75 -3.16 0.34 13.77
N ASP A 76 -2.09 0.92 14.32
CA ASP A 76 -2.19 2.12 15.14
C ASP A 76 -2.58 3.34 14.29
N ASP A 77 -1.91 3.52 13.15
CA ASP A 77 -2.15 4.64 12.25
C ASP A 77 -3.53 4.59 11.58
N LEU A 78 -4.01 3.40 11.26
CA LEU A 78 -5.22 3.19 10.47
C LEU A 78 -6.40 2.63 11.27
N ASP A 79 -6.33 2.64 12.59
CA ASP A 79 -7.35 2.08 13.46
C ASP A 79 -8.76 2.54 13.08
N ALA A 80 -9.67 1.58 12.91
CA ALA A 80 -11.07 1.79 12.54
C ALA A 80 -11.27 2.52 11.20
N SER A 81 -10.24 2.61 10.36
CA SER A 81 -10.31 3.27 9.06
C SER A 81 -10.70 2.32 7.94
N HIS A 82 -11.20 2.91 6.86
CA HIS A 82 -11.36 2.25 5.56
C HIS A 82 -10.26 2.74 4.64
N VAL A 83 -9.48 1.83 4.05
CA VAL A 83 -8.44 2.16 3.08
C VAL A 83 -8.72 1.48 1.76
N VAL A 84 -8.33 2.13 0.67
CA VAL A 84 -8.52 1.60 -0.69
C VAL A 84 -7.16 1.30 -1.30
N GLY A 85 -7.05 0.16 -1.92
CA GLY A 85 -5.85 -0.27 -2.63
C GLY A 85 -6.14 -0.53 -4.10
N HIS A 86 -5.08 -0.49 -4.91
CA HIS A 86 -5.16 -0.80 -6.34
C HIS A 86 -5.39 -2.31 -6.51
N GLY A 87 -6.55 -2.68 -7.06
CA GLY A 87 -6.97 -4.07 -7.14
C GLY A 87 -6.04 -4.98 -7.94
N ASP A 88 -5.35 -4.42 -8.93
CA ASP A 88 -4.42 -5.19 -9.77
C ASP A 88 -3.15 -5.62 -9.03
N PHE A 89 -2.83 -4.96 -7.90
CA PHE A 89 -1.63 -5.26 -7.12
C PHE A 89 -1.92 -5.96 -5.78
N SER A 90 -3.18 -6.27 -5.52
CA SER A 90 -3.64 -7.13 -4.41
C SER A 90 -2.98 -6.85 -3.04
N PRO A 91 -3.06 -5.61 -2.52
CA PRO A 91 -2.41 -5.30 -1.24
C PRO A 91 -2.93 -6.12 -0.06
N ALA A 92 -4.21 -6.49 -0.07
CA ALA A 92 -4.80 -7.30 0.99
C ALA A 92 -4.13 -8.68 1.09
N GLU A 93 -3.78 -9.28 -0.04
CA GLU A 93 -3.11 -10.58 -0.10
C GLU A 93 -1.73 -10.51 0.56
N GLY A 94 -0.95 -9.46 0.26
CA GLY A 94 0.34 -9.24 0.90
C GLY A 94 0.22 -9.05 2.42
N LEU A 95 -0.79 -8.30 2.87
CA LEU A 95 -0.99 -8.05 4.29
C LEU A 95 -1.49 -9.28 5.06
N GLU A 96 -2.17 -10.22 4.41
CA GLU A 96 -2.55 -11.48 5.05
C GLU A 96 -1.34 -12.24 5.58
N HIS A 97 -0.20 -12.13 4.91
CA HIS A 97 1.02 -12.78 5.40
C HIS A 97 1.50 -12.20 6.73
N LEU A 98 1.31 -10.90 6.96
CA LEU A 98 1.61 -10.28 8.26
C LEU A 98 0.65 -10.79 9.35
N VAL A 99 -0.62 -10.84 9.02
CA VAL A 99 -1.67 -11.33 9.92
C VAL A 99 -1.38 -12.79 10.31
N ASP A 100 -1.10 -13.64 9.32
CA ASP A 100 -0.85 -15.07 9.54
C ASP A 100 0.43 -15.31 10.36
N ALA A 101 1.48 -14.53 10.12
CA ALA A 101 2.75 -14.68 10.82
C ALA A 101 2.64 -14.38 12.31
N LEU A 102 1.78 -13.45 12.70
CA LEU A 102 1.64 -12.97 14.06
C LEU A 102 0.35 -13.42 14.75
N ASP A 103 -0.60 -13.96 14.00
CA ASP A 103 -1.96 -14.26 14.48
C ASP A 103 -2.62 -13.01 15.10
N ILE A 104 -2.42 -11.86 14.44
CA ILE A 104 -2.99 -10.56 14.83
C ILE A 104 -3.76 -10.01 13.63
N GLU A 105 -5.03 -9.67 13.84
CA GLU A 105 -5.87 -9.14 12.77
C GLU A 105 -5.57 -7.66 12.47
N LEU A 106 -5.95 -7.23 11.26
CA LEU A 106 -5.91 -5.82 10.89
C LEU A 106 -6.96 -5.03 11.68
N ALA A 107 -6.59 -3.86 12.17
CA ALA A 107 -7.49 -2.96 12.88
C ALA A 107 -8.27 -2.03 11.93
N PHE A 108 -8.16 -2.25 10.63
CA PHE A 108 -8.78 -1.45 9.57
C PHE A 108 -9.28 -2.35 8.45
N GLU A 109 -10.11 -1.79 7.59
CA GLU A 109 -10.64 -2.51 6.43
C GLU A 109 -9.97 -2.05 5.15
N ILE A 110 -9.68 -3.01 4.25
CA ILE A 110 -9.12 -2.72 2.92
C ILE A 110 -10.17 -3.07 1.88
N SER A 111 -10.40 -2.16 0.94
CA SER A 111 -11.18 -2.45 -0.24
C SER A 111 -10.31 -2.35 -1.49
N THR A 112 -10.42 -3.37 -2.34
CA THR A 112 -9.87 -3.38 -3.70
C THR A 112 -10.97 -3.54 -4.73
N LYS A 113 -12.23 -3.36 -4.33
CA LYS A 113 -13.38 -3.50 -5.21
C LYS A 113 -13.42 -2.37 -6.23
N GLN A 114 -13.76 -2.72 -7.46
CA GLN A 114 -13.85 -1.75 -8.56
C GLN A 114 -14.79 -0.60 -8.24
N GLU A 115 -15.93 -0.89 -7.61
CA GLU A 115 -16.91 0.14 -7.27
C GLU A 115 -16.34 1.20 -6.33
N ASP A 116 -15.60 0.78 -5.33
CA ASP A 116 -15.00 1.68 -4.35
C ASP A 116 -13.89 2.53 -4.98
N ILE A 117 -13.06 1.90 -5.80
CA ILE A 117 -11.99 2.60 -6.52
C ILE A 117 -12.56 3.63 -7.47
N LYS A 118 -13.59 3.26 -8.24
CA LYS A 118 -14.26 4.17 -9.18
C LYS A 118 -14.93 5.34 -8.49
N GLU A 119 -15.53 5.11 -7.33
CA GLU A 119 -16.14 6.17 -6.55
C GLU A 119 -15.11 7.25 -6.16
N LEU A 120 -13.91 6.84 -5.79
CA LEU A 120 -12.86 7.74 -5.35
C LEU A 120 -12.05 8.32 -6.51
N LEU A 121 -11.69 7.51 -7.51
CA LEU A 121 -10.73 7.87 -8.55
C LEU A 121 -11.36 8.11 -9.93
N GLY A 122 -12.61 7.72 -10.13
CA GLY A 122 -13.31 7.86 -11.40
C GLY A 122 -13.31 6.58 -12.23
N ASP A 123 -14.12 6.56 -13.30
CA ASP A 123 -14.29 5.37 -14.15
C ASP A 123 -13.01 4.99 -14.90
N ASP A 124 -12.23 5.98 -15.30
CA ASP A 124 -10.98 5.79 -16.08
C ASP A 124 -9.74 5.79 -15.19
N TRP A 125 -9.86 5.40 -13.95
CA TRP A 125 -8.81 5.53 -12.95
C TRP A 125 -7.49 4.84 -13.32
N ARG A 126 -7.55 3.69 -14.01
CA ARG A 126 -6.32 3.00 -14.43
C ARG A 126 -5.52 3.84 -15.42
N ASP A 127 -6.19 4.40 -16.42
CA ASP A 127 -5.55 5.25 -17.42
C ASP A 127 -5.05 6.54 -16.79
N GLU A 128 -5.83 7.13 -15.89
CA GLU A 128 -5.42 8.35 -15.19
C GLU A 128 -4.19 8.13 -14.32
N LEU A 129 -4.09 7.01 -13.62
CA LEU A 129 -2.91 6.69 -12.82
C LEU A 129 -1.66 6.52 -13.69
N GLN A 130 -1.80 5.87 -14.86
CA GLN A 130 -0.68 5.71 -15.78
C GLN A 130 -0.25 7.05 -16.36
N ASP A 131 -1.19 7.91 -16.72
CA ASP A 131 -0.90 9.25 -17.23
C ASP A 131 -0.19 10.09 -16.15
N LEU A 132 -0.66 10.05 -14.91
CA LEU A 132 -0.04 10.73 -13.79
C LEU A 132 1.38 10.20 -13.52
N ALA A 133 1.57 8.90 -13.59
CA ALA A 133 2.89 8.29 -13.43
C ALA A 133 3.86 8.81 -14.49
N HIS A 134 3.40 8.92 -15.73
CA HIS A 134 4.20 9.45 -16.83
C HIS A 134 4.52 10.94 -16.61
N GLU A 135 3.53 11.75 -16.22
CA GLU A 135 3.71 13.20 -15.99
C GLU A 135 4.66 13.49 -14.82
N THR A 136 4.58 12.71 -13.76
CA THR A 136 5.30 12.98 -12.51
C THR A 136 6.64 12.26 -12.42
N GLY A 137 6.87 11.23 -13.24
CA GLY A 137 8.03 10.36 -13.12
C GLY A 137 7.92 9.34 -11.98
N LEU A 138 6.78 9.25 -11.32
CA LEU A 138 6.55 8.25 -10.27
C LEU A 138 6.31 6.86 -10.88
N ASP A 139 6.70 5.82 -10.13
CA ASP A 139 6.60 4.43 -10.56
C ASP A 139 5.42 3.74 -9.88
N LEU A 140 4.40 3.39 -10.66
CA LEU A 140 3.19 2.74 -10.14
C LEU A 140 3.50 1.39 -9.48
N LEU A 141 4.62 0.76 -9.80
CA LEU A 141 5.02 -0.53 -9.22
C LEU A 141 5.65 -0.39 -7.83
N GLN A 142 6.07 0.81 -7.44
CA GLN A 142 6.60 1.07 -6.10
C GLN A 142 5.48 1.47 -5.15
N ALA A 143 5.45 0.87 -3.97
CA ALA A 143 4.34 1.03 -3.03
C ALA A 143 4.08 2.50 -2.66
N GLU A 144 5.12 3.24 -2.28
CA GLU A 144 4.97 4.65 -1.90
C GLU A 144 4.46 5.50 -3.06
N ASP A 145 5.02 5.30 -4.25
CA ASP A 145 4.62 6.02 -5.45
C ASP A 145 3.18 5.67 -5.86
N GLN A 146 2.80 4.41 -5.72
CA GLN A 146 1.43 3.97 -6.00
C GLN A 146 0.42 4.69 -5.11
N VAL A 147 0.69 4.79 -3.81
CA VAL A 147 -0.16 5.52 -2.87
C VAL A 147 -0.22 7.00 -3.25
N ARG A 148 0.92 7.61 -3.58
CA ARG A 148 0.98 9.02 -3.98
C ARG A 148 0.18 9.28 -5.25
N LEU A 149 0.27 8.39 -6.23
CA LEU A 149 -0.48 8.53 -7.48
C LEU A 149 -1.99 8.43 -7.24
N MET A 150 -2.43 7.49 -6.41
CA MET A 150 -3.84 7.39 -6.05
C MET A 150 -4.32 8.63 -5.32
N GLN A 151 -3.52 9.16 -4.42
CA GLN A 151 -3.83 10.39 -3.70
C GLN A 151 -3.95 11.59 -4.64
N LEU A 152 -3.02 11.73 -5.59
CA LEU A 152 -3.06 12.80 -6.58
C LEU A 152 -4.29 12.69 -7.49
N CYS A 153 -4.61 11.49 -7.94
CA CYS A 153 -5.79 11.24 -8.76
C CYS A 153 -7.07 11.64 -8.02
N TRP A 154 -7.19 11.21 -6.76
CA TRP A 154 -8.32 11.56 -5.90
C TRP A 154 -8.42 13.08 -5.70
N ALA A 155 -7.31 13.74 -5.42
CA ALA A 155 -7.28 15.18 -5.17
C ALA A 155 -7.68 15.98 -6.41
N ARG A 156 -7.24 15.58 -7.60
CA ARG A 156 -7.65 16.21 -8.87
C ARG A 156 -9.15 16.06 -9.09
N ARG A 157 -9.66 14.85 -8.89
CA ARG A 157 -11.08 14.56 -9.10
C ARG A 157 -11.95 15.32 -8.11
N SER A 158 -11.47 15.47 -6.90
CA SER A 158 -12.18 16.16 -5.82
C SER A 158 -12.00 17.68 -5.84
N ASP A 159 -11.22 18.19 -6.80
CA ASP A 159 -10.93 19.62 -6.98
C ASP A 159 -10.30 20.25 -5.72
N ILE A 160 -9.46 19.49 -5.04
CA ILE A 160 -8.76 19.92 -3.82
C ILE A 160 -7.41 20.57 -4.13
N LEU A 161 -6.85 20.27 -5.30
CA LEU A 161 -5.58 20.85 -5.74
C LEU A 161 -5.74 22.24 -6.31
#